data_dcfa5943bb941d566e41a5f94cf7b373
#
_entry.id   dcfa5943bb941d566e41a5f94cf7b373
#
_cell.length_a   1.000
_cell.length_b   1.000
_cell.length_c   1.000
_cell.angle_alpha   90.00
_cell.angle_beta   90.00
_cell.angle_gamma   90.00
#
_symmetry.space_group_name_H-M   'P 1'
#
loop_
_entity.id
_entity.type
_entity.pdbx_description
1 polymer ?
#
loop_
_entity_poly.entity_id
_entity_poly.type
_entity_poly.pdbx_seq_one_letter_code
_entity_poly.pdbx_strand_id
1 'polypeptide(L)'
;MYIAIDGGGTKTEYLLLDKHFQVVDHYLGGCLNHDLLGNGWADVSLALKASIDVLLERNGLTVSDIEAVAAGISGLDTARDQLQADACFSSAGISRFLAINDGYLPIAAENPAAWGVSLNCGTGMCCAAIDPSGNRIKLAGMDEWSGDAGGGNWIVMQMYRKVYENLILKDVSTPFVMEYMKVMNLGSKVDFINSWSDLKDGENTECKVLHRKIIRLFFELLERSNPEVQALADQMIKCAAYTIDAAVRELHFSGEKIPVYLSGSILTKAASSGYLSMLKKALSCICQGKLEVHMCTKRPVEGAVQLLKGRNSGGVRR
;
A
#
# COMPACT_ATOMS: atom_id res chain seq x y z
N MET A 1 14.83 -21.57 -12.31
CA MET A 1 14.49 -20.82 -11.06
C MET A 1 13.45 -19.79 -11.36
N TYR A 2 12.77 -19.25 -10.34
CA TYR A 2 11.76 -18.18 -10.46
C TYR A 2 12.09 -17.06 -9.50
N ILE A 3 11.64 -15.83 -9.79
CA ILE A 3 11.77 -14.70 -8.88
C ILE A 3 10.38 -14.10 -8.64
N ALA A 4 10.00 -13.95 -7.38
CA ALA A 4 8.81 -13.21 -6.95
C ALA A 4 9.24 -11.88 -6.32
N ILE A 5 8.56 -10.79 -6.69
CA ILE A 5 8.92 -9.43 -6.29
C ILE A 5 7.69 -8.69 -5.74
N ASP A 6 7.85 -8.06 -4.58
CA ASP A 6 6.94 -7.06 -4.02
C ASP A 6 7.67 -5.72 -3.93
N GLY A 7 7.49 -4.89 -4.95
CA GLY A 7 8.18 -3.63 -5.17
C GLY A 7 7.42 -2.44 -4.61
N GLY A 8 7.78 -2.00 -3.42
CA GLY A 8 7.15 -0.87 -2.73
C GLY A 8 7.91 0.45 -2.88
N GLY A 9 7.29 1.53 -2.40
CA GLY A 9 7.88 2.88 -2.40
C GLY A 9 9.02 3.09 -1.39
N THR A 10 9.22 2.18 -0.44
CA THR A 10 10.29 2.32 0.57
C THR A 10 11.30 1.19 0.50
N LYS A 11 10.84 -0.01 0.19
CA LYS A 11 11.63 -1.23 0.11
C LYS A 11 11.00 -2.19 -0.89
N THR A 12 11.81 -3.07 -1.44
CA THR A 12 11.36 -4.15 -2.33
C THR A 12 11.79 -5.49 -1.75
N GLU A 13 10.87 -6.45 -1.72
CA GLU A 13 11.14 -7.82 -1.30
C GLU A 13 11.27 -8.73 -2.52
N TYR A 14 12.39 -9.47 -2.59
CA TYR A 14 12.68 -10.44 -3.64
C TYR A 14 12.78 -11.83 -3.03
N LEU A 15 12.10 -12.82 -3.64
CA LEU A 15 12.26 -14.23 -3.32
C LEU A 15 12.79 -14.96 -4.54
N LEU A 16 13.91 -15.67 -4.38
CA LEU A 16 14.39 -16.67 -5.33
C LEU A 16 13.73 -18.01 -5.01
N LEU A 17 13.14 -18.65 -6.01
CA LEU A 17 12.36 -19.86 -5.85
C LEU A 17 12.91 -20.97 -6.74
N ASP A 18 12.89 -22.21 -6.25
CA ASP A 18 13.20 -23.39 -7.03
C ASP A 18 12.04 -23.79 -7.97
N LYS A 19 12.21 -24.90 -8.69
CA LYS A 19 11.18 -25.47 -9.59
C LYS A 19 9.89 -25.92 -8.89
N HIS A 20 9.93 -26.09 -7.58
CA HIS A 20 8.78 -26.45 -6.73
C HIS A 20 8.20 -25.23 -6.00
N PHE A 21 8.64 -24.02 -6.36
CA PHE A 21 8.26 -22.75 -5.72
C PHE A 21 8.61 -22.68 -4.23
N GLN A 22 9.65 -23.41 -3.79
CA GLN A 22 10.21 -23.28 -2.45
C GLN A 22 11.22 -22.13 -2.45
N VAL A 23 11.23 -21.34 -1.37
CA VAL A 23 12.16 -20.22 -1.23
C VAL A 23 13.58 -20.74 -1.04
N VAL A 24 14.47 -20.34 -1.93
CA VAL A 24 15.91 -20.66 -1.90
C VAL A 24 16.68 -19.52 -1.25
N ASP A 25 16.36 -18.28 -1.61
CA ASP A 25 16.99 -17.07 -1.05
C ASP A 25 15.99 -15.93 -0.98
N HIS A 26 16.31 -14.95 -0.13
CA HIS A 26 15.53 -13.75 0.12
C HIS A 26 16.46 -12.53 0.11
N TYR A 27 16.03 -11.47 -0.59
CA TYR A 27 16.76 -10.21 -0.64
C TYR A 27 15.81 -9.03 -0.44
N LEU A 28 16.28 -8.03 0.31
CA LEU A 28 15.59 -6.77 0.49
C LEU A 28 16.34 -5.67 -0.26
N GLY A 29 15.72 -5.16 -1.31
CA GLY A 29 16.21 -4.04 -2.11
C GLY A 29 15.57 -2.70 -1.72
N GLY A 30 15.93 -1.66 -2.47
CA GLY A 30 15.42 -0.30 -2.33
C GLY A 30 14.02 -0.10 -2.94
N CYS A 31 13.67 1.18 -3.12
CA CYS A 31 12.43 1.64 -3.74
C CYS A 31 12.35 1.19 -5.21
N LEU A 32 11.17 0.74 -5.65
CA LEU A 32 10.82 0.52 -7.06
C LEU A 32 9.61 1.37 -7.51
N ASN A 33 9.26 2.41 -6.77
CA ASN A 33 8.24 3.36 -7.21
C ASN A 33 8.89 4.51 -7.99
N HIS A 34 8.56 4.62 -9.27
CA HIS A 34 9.15 5.62 -10.16
C HIS A 34 8.81 7.08 -9.78
N ASP A 35 7.65 7.31 -9.13
CA ASP A 35 7.23 8.64 -8.69
C ASP A 35 8.07 9.18 -7.53
N LEU A 36 8.73 8.28 -6.79
CA LEU A 36 9.57 8.60 -5.63
C LEU A 36 11.07 8.63 -5.97
N LEU A 37 11.44 8.32 -7.20
CA LEU A 37 12.83 8.28 -7.66
C LEU A 37 13.15 9.46 -8.58
N GLY A 38 14.34 10.05 -8.41
CA GLY A 38 14.72 11.30 -9.07
C GLY A 38 14.70 11.26 -10.61
N ASN A 39 15.06 10.09 -11.22
CA ASN A 39 15.02 9.88 -12.66
C ASN A 39 13.90 8.90 -13.08
N GLY A 40 12.91 8.67 -12.21
CA GLY A 40 11.73 7.86 -12.49
C GLY A 40 12.07 6.42 -12.89
N TRP A 41 11.51 5.96 -14.00
CA TRP A 41 11.70 4.59 -14.51
C TRP A 41 13.15 4.22 -14.84
N ALA A 42 14.04 5.17 -15.10
CA ALA A 42 15.45 4.90 -15.30
C ALA A 42 16.11 4.39 -14.00
N ASP A 43 15.78 5.02 -12.86
CA ASP A 43 16.28 4.56 -11.57
C ASP A 43 15.65 3.22 -11.15
N VAL A 44 14.36 2.99 -11.45
CA VAL A 44 13.70 1.69 -11.26
C VAL A 44 14.45 0.59 -12.03
N SER A 45 14.80 0.85 -13.29
CA SER A 45 15.53 -0.13 -14.11
C SER A 45 16.88 -0.50 -13.52
N LEU A 46 17.63 0.49 -13.03
CA LEU A 46 18.93 0.27 -12.39
C LEU A 46 18.77 -0.50 -11.06
N ALA A 47 17.83 -0.10 -10.22
CA ALA A 47 17.59 -0.73 -8.91
C ALA A 47 17.11 -2.18 -9.06
N LEU A 48 16.19 -2.43 -10.01
CA LEU A 48 15.68 -3.76 -10.33
C LEU A 48 16.81 -4.69 -10.78
N LYS A 49 17.60 -4.23 -11.78
CA LYS A 49 18.72 -5.01 -12.30
C LYS A 49 19.74 -5.30 -11.23
N ALA A 50 20.21 -4.30 -10.49
CA ALA A 50 21.19 -4.47 -9.43
C ALA A 50 20.72 -5.46 -8.36
N SER A 51 19.44 -5.40 -7.97
CA SER A 51 18.88 -6.31 -6.96
C SER A 51 18.79 -7.76 -7.47
N ILE A 52 18.42 -7.94 -8.73
CA ILE A 52 18.40 -9.27 -9.36
C ILE A 52 19.84 -9.81 -9.49
N ASP A 53 20.79 -8.99 -9.94
CA ASP A 53 22.21 -9.40 -10.07
C ASP A 53 22.76 -9.88 -8.70
N VAL A 54 22.53 -9.12 -7.62
CA VAL A 54 22.96 -9.52 -6.25
C VAL A 54 22.34 -10.87 -5.86
N LEU A 55 21.06 -11.08 -6.13
CA LEU A 55 20.37 -12.32 -5.78
C LEU A 55 20.93 -13.52 -6.57
N LEU A 56 21.25 -13.32 -7.86
CA LEU A 56 21.82 -14.35 -8.72
C LEU A 56 23.27 -14.67 -8.35
N GLU A 57 24.11 -13.66 -8.16
CA GLU A 57 25.53 -13.83 -7.77
C GLU A 57 25.67 -14.60 -6.44
N ARG A 58 24.86 -14.28 -5.45
CA ARG A 58 24.86 -14.96 -4.14
C ARG A 58 24.54 -16.46 -4.25
N ASN A 59 23.83 -16.85 -5.30
CA ASN A 59 23.40 -18.23 -5.53
C ASN A 59 24.18 -18.94 -6.66
N GLY A 60 25.21 -18.30 -7.22
CA GLY A 60 25.99 -18.85 -8.33
C GLY A 60 25.17 -19.05 -9.60
N LEU A 61 24.15 -18.21 -9.81
CA LEU A 61 23.23 -18.27 -10.96
C LEU A 61 23.50 -17.12 -11.93
N THR A 62 22.95 -17.27 -13.11
CA THR A 62 22.89 -16.25 -14.17
C THR A 62 21.44 -15.96 -14.53
N VAL A 63 21.20 -14.90 -15.29
CA VAL A 63 19.83 -14.55 -15.73
C VAL A 63 19.21 -15.64 -16.61
N SER A 64 20.02 -16.44 -17.31
CA SER A 64 19.55 -17.58 -18.11
C SER A 64 18.96 -18.73 -17.27
N ASP A 65 19.27 -18.79 -15.98
CA ASP A 65 18.72 -19.78 -15.06
C ASP A 65 17.32 -19.40 -14.56
N ILE A 66 16.86 -18.16 -14.88
CA ILE A 66 15.56 -17.66 -14.46
C ILE A 66 14.52 -17.98 -15.54
N GLU A 67 13.57 -18.84 -15.17
CA GLU A 67 12.48 -19.26 -16.04
C GLU A 67 11.39 -18.20 -16.17
N ALA A 68 11.00 -17.57 -15.06
CA ALA A 68 10.04 -16.47 -15.06
C ALA A 68 10.12 -15.59 -13.79
N VAL A 69 9.63 -14.36 -13.93
CA VAL A 69 9.50 -13.40 -12.84
C VAL A 69 8.04 -12.96 -12.70
N ALA A 70 7.51 -12.84 -11.47
CA ALA A 70 6.28 -12.12 -11.20
C ALA A 70 6.57 -10.98 -10.21
N ALA A 71 6.09 -9.80 -10.52
CA ALA A 71 6.35 -8.59 -9.75
C ALA A 71 5.08 -7.77 -9.56
N GLY A 72 4.83 -7.36 -8.31
CA GLY A 72 3.99 -6.22 -8.00
C GLY A 72 4.89 -5.00 -7.87
N ILE A 73 4.57 -3.90 -8.54
CA ILE A 73 5.38 -2.68 -8.53
C ILE A 73 4.49 -1.49 -8.20
N SER A 74 4.84 -0.78 -7.13
CA SER A 74 4.18 0.46 -6.72
C SER A 74 4.39 1.55 -7.78
N GLY A 75 3.34 2.32 -8.08
CA GLY A 75 3.37 3.33 -9.14
C GLY A 75 3.18 2.77 -10.56
N LEU A 76 2.96 1.45 -10.73
CA LEU A 76 2.60 0.86 -12.03
C LEU A 76 1.08 1.01 -12.24
N ASP A 77 0.63 2.18 -12.64
CA ASP A 77 -0.77 2.61 -12.57
C ASP A 77 -1.43 2.76 -13.93
N THR A 78 -0.66 3.04 -14.97
CA THR A 78 -1.17 3.35 -16.30
C THR A 78 -0.61 2.41 -17.36
N ALA A 79 -1.22 2.40 -18.54
CA ALA A 79 -0.68 1.67 -19.69
C ALA A 79 0.73 2.16 -20.09
N ARG A 80 1.05 3.45 -19.85
CA ARG A 80 2.38 4.01 -20.08
C ARG A 80 3.39 3.42 -19.09
N ASP A 81 3.01 3.29 -17.82
CA ASP A 81 3.87 2.69 -16.80
C ASP A 81 4.13 1.22 -17.11
N GLN A 82 3.11 0.50 -17.63
CA GLN A 82 3.27 -0.89 -18.06
C GLN A 82 4.37 -1.02 -19.13
N LEU A 83 4.39 -0.15 -20.15
CA LEU A 83 5.43 -0.17 -21.18
C LEU A 83 6.83 0.09 -20.60
N GLN A 84 6.93 1.00 -19.63
CA GLN A 84 8.20 1.28 -18.95
C GLN A 84 8.67 0.12 -18.08
N ALA A 85 7.76 -0.47 -17.29
CA ALA A 85 8.05 -1.65 -16.48
C ALA A 85 8.51 -2.82 -17.37
N ASP A 86 7.84 -3.07 -18.50
CA ASP A 86 8.21 -4.11 -19.45
C ASP A 86 9.63 -3.88 -20.03
N ALA A 87 9.98 -2.61 -20.29
CA ALA A 87 11.33 -2.24 -20.73
C ALA A 87 12.38 -2.50 -19.62
N CYS A 88 12.05 -2.22 -18.33
CA CYS A 88 12.95 -2.50 -17.21
C CYS A 88 13.28 -3.99 -17.07
N PHE A 89 12.28 -4.88 -17.15
CA PHE A 89 12.52 -6.32 -17.08
C PHE A 89 13.30 -6.83 -18.29
N SER A 90 12.97 -6.34 -19.49
CA SER A 90 13.70 -6.70 -20.73
C SER A 90 15.16 -6.27 -20.67
N SER A 91 15.45 -5.05 -20.14
CA SER A 91 16.83 -4.56 -19.98
C SER A 91 17.63 -5.32 -18.92
N ALA A 92 16.95 -5.91 -17.93
CA ALA A 92 17.55 -6.83 -16.97
C ALA A 92 17.80 -8.24 -17.54
N GLY A 93 17.46 -8.48 -18.81
CA GLY A 93 17.61 -9.78 -19.48
C GLY A 93 16.51 -10.79 -19.17
N ILE A 94 15.43 -10.37 -18.50
CA ILE A 94 14.31 -11.23 -18.16
C ILE A 94 13.34 -11.29 -19.35
N SER A 95 13.20 -12.45 -19.98
CA SER A 95 12.35 -12.65 -21.15
C SER A 95 10.91 -13.06 -20.82
N ARG A 96 10.69 -13.70 -19.66
CA ARG A 96 9.35 -14.13 -19.19
C ARG A 96 9.04 -13.49 -17.85
N PHE A 97 8.12 -12.54 -17.85
CA PHE A 97 7.71 -11.86 -16.63
C PHE A 97 6.22 -11.51 -16.63
N LEU A 98 5.72 -11.20 -15.44
CA LEU A 98 4.45 -10.54 -15.18
C LEU A 98 4.72 -9.38 -14.24
N ALA A 99 4.56 -8.15 -14.71
CA ALA A 99 4.59 -6.96 -13.88
C ALA A 99 3.15 -6.41 -13.76
N ILE A 100 2.69 -6.19 -12.53
CA ILE A 100 1.40 -5.60 -12.21
C ILE A 100 1.57 -4.59 -11.09
N ASN A 101 0.55 -3.77 -10.80
CA ASN A 101 0.59 -2.93 -9.62
C ASN A 101 0.63 -3.79 -8.34
N ASP A 102 1.41 -3.36 -7.32
CA ASP A 102 1.57 -4.05 -6.04
C ASP A 102 0.26 -4.24 -5.27
N GLY A 103 -0.72 -3.35 -5.46
CA GLY A 103 -2.05 -3.44 -4.88
C GLY A 103 -2.81 -4.72 -5.21
N TYR A 104 -2.46 -5.45 -6.29
CA TYR A 104 -3.08 -6.73 -6.63
C TYR A 104 -2.47 -7.93 -5.90
N LEU A 105 -1.25 -7.80 -5.37
CA LEU A 105 -0.57 -8.93 -4.72
C LEU A 105 -1.31 -9.48 -3.50
N PRO A 106 -1.91 -8.66 -2.62
CA PRO A 106 -2.67 -9.19 -1.48
C PRO A 106 -3.83 -10.11 -1.90
N ILE A 107 -4.50 -9.80 -3.02
CA ILE A 107 -5.58 -10.64 -3.55
C ILE A 107 -5.06 -12.02 -3.92
N ALA A 108 -3.97 -12.07 -4.70
CA ALA A 108 -3.36 -13.32 -5.11
C ALA A 108 -2.73 -14.11 -3.93
N ALA A 109 -2.21 -13.40 -2.92
CA ALA A 109 -1.66 -14.02 -1.72
C ALA A 109 -2.72 -14.76 -0.90
N GLU A 110 -3.85 -14.09 -0.66
CA GLU A 110 -4.90 -14.61 0.23
C GLU A 110 -5.86 -15.56 -0.49
N ASN A 111 -6.15 -15.32 -1.77
CA ASN A 111 -7.08 -16.12 -2.57
C ASN A 111 -6.37 -16.86 -3.71
N PRO A 112 -6.27 -18.20 -3.65
CA PRO A 112 -5.67 -18.98 -4.75
C PRO A 112 -6.36 -18.80 -6.12
N ALA A 113 -7.65 -18.44 -6.13
CA ALA A 113 -8.39 -18.12 -7.35
C ALA A 113 -8.08 -16.70 -7.88
N ALA A 114 -7.29 -15.92 -7.13
CA ALA A 114 -6.76 -14.59 -7.47
C ALA A 114 -7.82 -13.55 -7.88
N TRP A 115 -9.00 -13.56 -7.23
CA TRP A 115 -10.04 -12.54 -7.39
C TRP A 115 -10.51 -11.99 -6.03
N GLY A 116 -11.07 -10.79 -6.03
CA GLY A 116 -11.53 -10.06 -4.85
C GLY A 116 -11.10 -8.61 -4.88
N VAL A 117 -11.21 -7.95 -3.75
CA VAL A 117 -10.80 -6.55 -3.55
C VAL A 117 -9.69 -6.49 -2.51
N SER A 118 -8.67 -5.70 -2.73
CA SER A 118 -7.67 -5.34 -1.71
C SER A 118 -7.79 -3.87 -1.35
N LEU A 119 -7.68 -3.55 -0.07
CA LEU A 119 -7.47 -2.20 0.43
C LEU A 119 -6.19 -2.19 1.25
N ASN A 120 -5.21 -1.45 0.77
CA ASN A 120 -3.94 -1.25 1.48
C ASN A 120 -3.89 0.17 2.06
N CYS A 121 -3.69 0.29 3.37
CA CYS A 121 -3.48 1.55 4.07
C CYS A 121 -2.12 1.51 4.79
N GLY A 122 -1.11 1.98 4.12
CA GLY A 122 0.27 2.12 4.60
C GLY A 122 0.66 3.59 4.72
N THR A 123 1.71 4.01 4.02
CA THR A 123 2.09 5.42 3.86
C THR A 123 0.98 6.18 3.12
N GLY A 124 0.53 5.67 1.99
CA GLY A 124 -0.67 6.09 1.26
C GLY A 124 -1.82 5.09 1.42
N MET A 125 -2.87 5.24 0.59
CA MET A 125 -3.99 4.32 0.46
C MET A 125 -4.09 3.84 -0.99
N CYS A 126 -4.32 2.56 -1.20
CA CYS A 126 -4.57 1.98 -2.52
C CYS A 126 -5.69 0.94 -2.42
N CYS A 127 -6.57 0.94 -3.40
CA CYS A 127 -7.59 -0.08 -3.56
C CYS A 127 -7.45 -0.72 -4.95
N ALA A 128 -7.33 -2.03 -5.00
CA ALA A 128 -7.28 -2.79 -6.24
C ALA A 128 -8.31 -3.91 -6.21
N ALA A 129 -8.89 -4.24 -7.37
CA ALA A 129 -9.85 -5.32 -7.47
C ALA A 129 -9.62 -6.16 -8.74
N ILE A 130 -9.91 -7.45 -8.63
CA ILE A 130 -9.89 -8.41 -9.74
C ILE A 130 -11.21 -9.19 -9.67
N ASP A 131 -11.98 -9.23 -10.76
CA ASP A 131 -13.18 -10.06 -10.84
C ASP A 131 -12.84 -11.54 -11.19
N PRO A 132 -13.79 -12.47 -11.06
CA PRO A 132 -13.55 -13.88 -11.39
C PRO A 132 -13.17 -14.14 -12.85
N SER A 133 -13.44 -13.18 -13.76
CA SER A 133 -13.04 -13.24 -15.17
C SER A 133 -11.63 -12.70 -15.42
N GLY A 134 -10.99 -12.11 -14.39
CA GLY A 134 -9.64 -11.55 -14.45
C GLY A 134 -9.58 -10.08 -14.89
N ASN A 135 -10.73 -9.39 -15.04
CA ASN A 135 -10.73 -7.95 -15.24
C ASN A 135 -10.27 -7.25 -13.98
N ARG A 136 -9.54 -6.14 -14.15
CA ARG A 136 -8.84 -5.45 -13.07
C ARG A 136 -9.17 -3.98 -13.04
N ILE A 137 -9.26 -3.43 -11.82
CA ILE A 137 -9.31 -2.00 -11.60
C ILE A 137 -8.45 -1.63 -10.40
N LYS A 138 -7.77 -0.49 -10.48
CA LYS A 138 -7.11 0.16 -9.36
C LYS A 138 -7.74 1.53 -9.14
N LEU A 139 -8.10 1.82 -7.91
CA LEU A 139 -8.66 3.10 -7.46
C LEU A 139 -7.85 3.62 -6.28
N ALA A 140 -7.79 4.93 -6.11
CA ALA A 140 -6.95 5.62 -5.14
C ALA A 140 -5.44 5.37 -5.36
N GLY A 141 -4.58 5.91 -4.51
CA GLY A 141 -3.13 5.83 -4.66
C GLY A 141 -2.56 6.94 -5.53
N MET A 142 -3.29 8.07 -5.65
CA MET A 142 -2.83 9.29 -6.30
C MET A 142 -2.71 10.44 -5.28
N ASP A 143 -2.41 10.11 -4.04
CA ASP A 143 -2.25 11.02 -2.90
C ASP A 143 -3.39 12.03 -2.75
N GLU A 144 -3.09 13.32 -2.71
CA GLU A 144 -4.09 14.38 -2.55
C GLU A 144 -5.10 14.45 -3.71
N TRP A 145 -4.73 14.00 -4.92
CA TRP A 145 -5.60 14.04 -6.10
C TRP A 145 -6.79 13.07 -5.99
N SER A 146 -6.58 11.91 -5.43
CA SER A 146 -7.65 10.95 -5.13
C SER A 146 -8.19 11.08 -3.69
N GLY A 147 -7.57 11.94 -2.89
CA GLY A 147 -7.98 12.21 -1.53
C GLY A 147 -7.63 11.12 -0.51
N ASP A 148 -6.91 10.11 -0.87
CA ASP A 148 -6.39 8.90 -0.17
C ASP A 148 -6.53 8.87 1.37
N ALA A 149 -7.74 9.15 1.85
CA ALA A 149 -8.05 9.25 3.27
C ALA A 149 -8.02 7.88 3.95
N GLY A 150 -6.84 7.47 4.35
CA GLY A 150 -6.60 6.16 4.97
C GLY A 150 -5.12 5.85 5.12
N GLY A 151 -4.26 6.58 4.40
CA GLY A 151 -2.81 6.49 4.51
C GLY A 151 -2.24 7.27 5.69
N GLY A 152 -1.02 6.91 6.11
CA GLY A 152 -0.31 7.58 7.20
C GLY A 152 -0.03 9.05 6.91
N ASN A 153 0.34 9.39 5.67
CA ASN A 153 0.59 10.77 5.26
C ASN A 153 -0.68 11.62 5.39
N TRP A 154 -1.83 11.09 4.99
CA TRP A 154 -3.11 11.78 5.14
C TRP A 154 -3.42 12.03 6.64
N ILE A 155 -3.23 11.05 7.51
CA ILE A 155 -3.45 11.21 8.96
C ILE A 155 -2.57 12.34 9.49
N VAL A 156 -1.27 12.31 9.20
CA VAL A 156 -0.33 13.35 9.67
C VAL A 156 -0.75 14.72 9.20
N MET A 157 -1.06 14.88 7.93
CA MET A 157 -1.49 16.15 7.36
C MET A 157 -2.79 16.66 7.97
N GLN A 158 -3.80 15.79 8.17
CA GLN A 158 -5.08 16.21 8.77
C GLN A 158 -4.95 16.54 10.25
N MET A 159 -4.13 15.80 10.99
CA MET A 159 -3.82 16.12 12.39
C MET A 159 -3.15 17.49 12.50
N TYR A 160 -2.15 17.78 11.64
CA TYR A 160 -1.52 19.10 11.59
C TYR A 160 -2.51 20.20 11.21
N ARG A 161 -3.31 20.01 10.15
CA ARG A 161 -4.35 20.98 9.71
C ARG A 161 -5.35 21.26 10.80
N LYS A 162 -5.76 20.25 11.58
CA LYS A 162 -6.71 20.44 12.67
C LYS A 162 -6.13 21.23 13.84
N VAL A 163 -4.86 21.02 14.16
CA VAL A 163 -4.13 21.85 15.13
C VAL A 163 -4.01 23.28 14.60
N TYR A 164 -3.64 23.46 13.33
CA TYR A 164 -3.52 24.78 12.71
C TYR A 164 -4.83 25.56 12.77
N GLU A 165 -5.94 24.91 12.42
CA GLU A 165 -7.28 25.51 12.49
C GLU A 165 -7.61 26.02 13.89
N ASN A 166 -7.39 25.17 14.90
CA ASN A 166 -7.74 25.52 16.29
C ASN A 166 -6.76 26.53 16.87
N LEU A 167 -5.45 26.23 16.81
CA LEU A 167 -4.42 27.01 17.52
C LEU A 167 -4.11 28.35 16.84
N ILE A 168 -4.09 28.37 15.49
CA ILE A 168 -3.68 29.57 14.75
C ILE A 168 -4.87 30.38 14.28
N LEU A 169 -5.85 29.74 13.60
CA LEU A 169 -6.97 30.49 13.01
C LEU A 169 -8.03 30.88 14.05
N LYS A 170 -8.31 30.02 15.03
CA LYS A 170 -9.34 30.26 16.04
C LYS A 170 -8.79 30.75 17.38
N ASP A 171 -7.48 30.69 17.58
CA ASP A 171 -6.81 31.01 18.86
C ASP A 171 -7.33 30.19 20.04
N VAL A 172 -7.63 28.90 19.81
CA VAL A 172 -8.19 27.99 20.82
C VAL A 172 -7.23 26.83 21.06
N SER A 173 -6.92 26.58 22.35
CA SER A 173 -6.12 25.43 22.76
C SER A 173 -7.04 24.34 23.30
N THR A 174 -7.53 23.45 22.42
CA THR A 174 -8.34 22.28 22.82
C THR A 174 -7.48 21.21 23.48
N PRO A 175 -8.07 20.23 24.20
CA PRO A 175 -7.33 19.07 24.70
C PRO A 175 -6.55 18.34 23.58
N PHE A 176 -7.12 18.24 22.39
CA PHE A 176 -6.48 17.69 21.19
C PHE A 176 -5.20 18.48 20.83
N VAL A 177 -5.29 19.82 20.77
CA VAL A 177 -4.14 20.70 20.49
C VAL A 177 -3.05 20.52 21.54
N MET A 178 -3.42 20.51 22.82
CA MET A 178 -2.45 20.36 23.93
C MET A 178 -1.72 19.01 23.85
N GLU A 179 -2.42 17.90 23.56
CA GLU A 179 -1.80 16.57 23.40
C GLU A 179 -0.88 16.51 22.18
N TYR A 180 -1.29 17.11 21.05
CA TYR A 180 -0.44 17.19 19.87
C TYR A 180 0.87 17.97 20.13
N MET A 181 0.76 19.17 20.71
CA MET A 181 1.91 20.02 21.07
C MET A 181 2.87 19.28 22.01
N LYS A 182 2.33 18.57 23.01
CA LYS A 182 3.12 17.76 23.95
C LYS A 182 3.85 16.62 23.26
N VAL A 183 3.17 15.83 22.42
CA VAL A 183 3.78 14.68 21.71
C VAL A 183 4.87 15.12 20.74
N MET A 184 4.67 16.28 20.11
CA MET A 184 5.63 16.89 19.19
C MET A 184 6.71 17.72 19.89
N ASN A 185 6.63 17.87 21.23
CA ASN A 185 7.55 18.68 22.05
C ASN A 185 7.63 20.14 21.58
N LEU A 186 6.49 20.77 21.31
CA LEU A 186 6.37 22.14 20.82
C LEU A 186 5.92 23.06 21.97
N GLY A 187 6.68 24.13 22.23
CA GLY A 187 6.43 25.06 23.35
C GLY A 187 5.60 26.29 22.98
N SER A 188 5.48 26.60 21.68
CA SER A 188 4.85 27.82 21.23
C SER A 188 4.14 27.66 19.86
N LYS A 189 3.29 28.66 19.51
CA LYS A 189 2.68 28.74 18.16
C LYS A 189 3.73 28.82 17.06
N VAL A 190 4.85 29.50 17.32
CA VAL A 190 5.95 29.62 16.36
C VAL A 190 6.63 28.28 16.13
N ASP A 191 6.89 27.52 17.22
CA ASP A 191 7.44 26.17 17.09
C ASP A 191 6.50 25.26 16.27
N PHE A 192 5.19 25.35 16.52
CA PHE A 192 4.21 24.61 15.75
C PHE A 192 4.25 24.99 14.26
N ILE A 193 4.25 26.28 13.93
CA ILE A 193 4.32 26.73 12.54
C ILE A 193 5.59 26.21 11.88
N ASN A 194 6.74 26.29 12.54
CA ASN A 194 8.01 25.85 11.98
C ASN A 194 8.09 24.32 11.78
N SER A 195 7.37 23.54 12.59
CA SER A 195 7.42 22.07 12.54
C SER A 195 6.88 21.46 11.22
N TRP A 196 6.18 22.25 10.40
CA TRP A 196 5.68 21.73 9.11
C TRP A 196 6.81 21.29 8.19
N SER A 197 7.97 21.96 8.23
CA SER A 197 9.13 21.59 7.42
C SER A 197 9.68 20.22 7.78
N ASP A 198 9.66 19.87 9.08
CA ASP A 198 10.14 18.59 9.58
C ASP A 198 9.19 17.42 9.21
N LEU A 199 7.91 17.74 8.93
CA LEU A 199 6.89 16.79 8.53
C LEU A 199 6.81 16.57 7.02
N LYS A 200 7.36 17.47 6.22
CA LYS A 200 7.27 17.46 4.76
C LYS A 200 8.31 16.54 4.11
N ASP A 201 9.47 16.41 4.70
CA ASP A 201 10.59 15.62 4.15
C ASP A 201 10.42 14.12 4.46
N GLY A 202 9.52 13.46 3.72
CA GLY A 202 9.16 12.04 3.92
C GLY A 202 10.32 11.04 3.79
N GLU A 203 11.45 11.42 3.20
CA GLU A 203 12.65 10.57 3.08
C GLU A 203 13.52 10.58 4.34
N ASN A 204 13.47 11.65 5.11
CA ASN A 204 14.26 11.81 6.32
C ASN A 204 13.80 10.84 7.42
N THR A 205 14.76 10.19 8.09
CA THR A 205 14.49 9.29 9.22
C THR A 205 13.78 9.99 10.38
N GLU A 206 14.11 11.25 10.66
CA GLU A 206 13.46 12.04 11.71
C GLU A 206 12.00 12.31 11.37
N CYS A 207 11.69 12.70 10.14
CA CYS A 207 10.33 12.86 9.65
C CYS A 207 9.52 11.57 9.85
N LYS A 208 10.06 10.41 9.47
CA LYS A 208 9.40 9.09 9.67
C LYS A 208 9.14 8.79 11.15
N VAL A 209 10.00 9.27 12.07
CA VAL A 209 9.76 9.14 13.52
C VAL A 209 8.60 10.05 13.95
N LEU A 210 8.56 11.29 13.49
CA LEU A 210 7.49 12.25 13.81
C LEU A 210 6.14 11.74 13.26
N HIS A 211 6.09 11.27 12.02
CA HIS A 211 4.89 10.67 11.44
C HIS A 211 4.36 9.53 12.32
N ARG A 212 5.22 8.62 12.76
CA ARG A 212 4.82 7.52 13.65
C ARG A 212 4.24 8.00 14.98
N LYS A 213 4.79 9.07 15.57
CA LYS A 213 4.26 9.68 16.80
C LYS A 213 2.85 10.24 16.58
N ILE A 214 2.64 10.98 15.50
CA ILE A 214 1.35 11.59 15.17
C ILE A 214 0.30 10.50 14.88
N ILE A 215 0.65 9.48 14.08
CA ILE A 215 -0.26 8.37 13.78
C ILE A 215 -0.63 7.60 15.05
N ARG A 216 0.32 7.40 15.96
CA ARG A 216 0.05 6.77 17.25
C ARG A 216 -0.91 7.63 18.08
N LEU A 217 -0.64 8.92 18.20
CA LEU A 217 -1.52 9.87 18.89
C LEU A 217 -2.96 9.84 18.32
N PHE A 218 -3.09 9.79 16.97
CA PHE A 218 -4.39 9.68 16.32
C PHE A 218 -5.20 8.49 16.86
N PHE A 219 -4.62 7.28 16.89
CA PHE A 219 -5.33 6.10 17.38
C PHE A 219 -5.59 6.13 18.88
N GLU A 220 -4.65 6.64 19.69
CA GLU A 220 -4.86 6.84 21.15
C GLU A 220 -6.01 7.80 21.45
N LEU A 221 -6.13 8.88 20.67
CA LEU A 221 -7.24 9.83 20.82
C LEU A 221 -8.56 9.26 20.29
N LEU A 222 -8.53 8.45 19.25
CA LEU A 222 -9.68 7.75 18.72
C LEU A 222 -10.26 6.77 19.77
N GLU A 223 -9.41 6.00 20.45
CA GLU A 223 -9.80 5.12 21.55
C GLU A 223 -10.49 5.88 22.70
N ARG A 224 -10.03 7.12 22.97
CA ARG A 224 -10.63 8.00 23.98
C ARG A 224 -11.85 8.78 23.47
N SER A 225 -12.35 8.47 22.28
CA SER A 225 -13.50 9.13 21.65
C SER A 225 -13.34 10.64 21.51
N ASN A 226 -12.12 11.12 21.21
CA ASN A 226 -11.89 12.54 20.95
C ASN A 226 -12.70 12.97 19.71
N PRO A 227 -13.56 14.02 19.80
CA PRO A 227 -14.49 14.35 18.72
C PRO A 227 -13.81 14.85 17.44
N GLU A 228 -12.66 15.52 17.56
CA GLU A 228 -11.91 16.02 16.40
C GLU A 228 -11.30 14.86 15.61
N VAL A 229 -10.76 13.87 16.32
CA VAL A 229 -10.17 12.66 15.71
C VAL A 229 -11.25 11.71 15.22
N GLN A 230 -12.38 11.61 15.91
CA GLN A 230 -13.54 10.83 15.45
C GLN A 230 -14.03 11.32 14.08
N ALA A 231 -14.12 12.64 13.88
CA ALA A 231 -14.52 13.23 12.61
C ALA A 231 -13.53 12.88 11.47
N LEU A 232 -12.23 12.83 11.77
CA LEU A 232 -11.21 12.39 10.80
C LEU A 232 -11.32 10.88 10.49
N ALA A 233 -11.54 10.05 11.51
CA ALA A 233 -11.76 8.62 11.33
C ALA A 233 -13.01 8.32 10.49
N ASP A 234 -14.09 9.07 10.66
CA ASP A 234 -15.30 8.97 9.85
C ASP A 234 -15.04 9.31 8.38
N GLN A 235 -14.19 10.30 8.09
CA GLN A 235 -13.75 10.60 6.73
C GLN A 235 -12.96 9.45 6.11
N MET A 236 -12.00 8.88 6.85
CA MET A 236 -11.22 7.72 6.42
C MET A 236 -12.14 6.52 6.09
N ILE A 237 -13.08 6.23 6.97
CA ILE A 237 -14.04 5.12 6.80
C ILE A 237 -14.91 5.32 5.57
N LYS A 238 -15.44 6.53 5.37
CA LYS A 238 -16.24 6.86 4.20
C LYS A 238 -15.43 6.73 2.91
N CYS A 239 -14.22 7.27 2.89
CA CYS A 239 -13.33 7.16 1.72
C CYS A 239 -13.06 5.69 1.38
N ALA A 240 -12.63 4.89 2.34
CA ALA A 240 -12.37 3.46 2.15
C ALA A 240 -13.61 2.70 1.66
N ALA A 241 -14.77 2.94 2.27
CA ALA A 241 -15.99 2.24 1.93
C ALA A 241 -16.51 2.61 0.52
N TYR A 242 -16.50 3.88 0.16
CA TYR A 242 -16.88 4.31 -1.20
C TYR A 242 -15.90 3.85 -2.27
N THR A 243 -14.59 3.81 -1.96
CA THR A 243 -13.59 3.31 -2.91
C THR A 243 -13.78 1.82 -3.18
N ILE A 244 -14.02 1.02 -2.14
CA ILE A 244 -14.33 -0.41 -2.30
C ILE A 244 -15.66 -0.60 -3.07
N ASP A 245 -16.70 0.14 -2.74
CA ASP A 245 -17.98 0.07 -3.44
C ASP A 245 -17.84 0.44 -4.93
N ALA A 246 -17.05 1.47 -5.24
CA ALA A 246 -16.76 1.86 -6.61
C ALA A 246 -16.03 0.72 -7.38
N ALA A 247 -15.02 0.10 -6.77
CA ALA A 247 -14.33 -1.03 -7.38
C ALA A 247 -15.25 -2.22 -7.63
N VAL A 248 -16.18 -2.50 -6.70
CA VAL A 248 -17.18 -3.58 -6.84
C VAL A 248 -18.19 -3.28 -7.94
N ARG A 249 -18.59 -2.01 -8.11
CA ARG A 249 -19.56 -1.62 -9.16
C ARG A 249 -18.96 -1.63 -10.57
N GLU A 250 -17.67 -1.33 -10.70
CA GLU A 250 -16.99 -1.29 -12.01
C GLU A 250 -16.65 -2.68 -12.55
N LEU A 251 -16.59 -3.71 -11.68
CA LEU A 251 -16.27 -5.08 -12.05
C LEU A 251 -17.47 -6.01 -11.91
N HIS A 252 -17.40 -7.17 -12.55
CA HIS A 252 -18.47 -8.16 -12.59
C HIS A 252 -18.27 -9.28 -11.55
N PHE A 253 -18.77 -9.05 -10.33
CA PHE A 253 -18.81 -10.07 -9.30
C PHE A 253 -20.17 -10.77 -9.29
N SER A 254 -20.24 -12.00 -9.79
CA SER A 254 -21.48 -12.79 -9.91
C SER A 254 -21.78 -13.57 -8.63
N GLY A 255 -22.85 -13.18 -7.92
CA GLY A 255 -23.62 -14.07 -7.01
C GLY A 255 -23.00 -14.49 -5.68
N GLU A 256 -21.69 -14.47 -5.51
CA GLU A 256 -20.98 -14.86 -4.29
C GLU A 256 -20.62 -13.64 -3.42
N LYS A 257 -20.35 -13.88 -2.14
CA LYS A 257 -19.76 -12.84 -1.30
C LYS A 257 -18.38 -12.48 -1.82
N ILE A 258 -18.15 -11.19 -2.01
CA ILE A 258 -16.91 -10.67 -2.55
C ILE A 258 -15.88 -10.57 -1.41
N PRO A 259 -14.74 -11.28 -1.47
CA PRO A 259 -13.71 -11.17 -0.47
C PRO A 259 -12.99 -9.81 -0.58
N VAL A 260 -12.85 -9.15 0.57
CA VAL A 260 -12.10 -7.90 0.72
C VAL A 260 -10.93 -8.13 1.66
N TYR A 261 -9.73 -7.92 1.15
CA TYR A 261 -8.47 -8.14 1.86
C TYR A 261 -7.89 -6.81 2.32
N LEU A 262 -7.84 -6.62 3.63
CA LEU A 262 -7.32 -5.41 4.26
C LEU A 262 -5.86 -5.60 4.63
N SER A 263 -5.00 -4.68 4.22
CA SER A 263 -3.56 -4.71 4.48
C SER A 263 -3.00 -3.33 4.83
N GLY A 264 -1.74 -3.30 5.24
CA GLY A 264 -1.02 -2.07 5.55
C GLY A 264 -0.95 -1.75 7.06
N SER A 265 0.10 -0.99 7.40
CA SER A 265 0.46 -0.72 8.79
C SER A 265 -0.57 0.13 9.54
N ILE A 266 -1.37 0.93 8.84
CA ILE A 266 -2.44 1.72 9.45
C ILE A 266 -3.57 0.81 9.91
N LEU A 267 -4.05 -0.09 9.06
CA LEU A 267 -5.14 -1.02 9.41
C LEU A 267 -4.72 -2.01 10.50
N THR A 268 -3.47 -2.46 10.51
CA THR A 268 -2.94 -3.32 11.56
C THR A 268 -2.90 -2.60 12.92
N LYS A 269 -2.47 -1.32 12.96
CA LYS A 269 -2.47 -0.50 14.18
C LYS A 269 -3.88 -0.13 14.64
N ALA A 270 -4.80 0.01 13.71
CA ALA A 270 -6.19 0.34 13.97
C ALA A 270 -6.98 -0.80 14.65
N ALA A 271 -6.40 -2.00 14.75
CA ALA A 271 -7.12 -3.18 15.27
C ALA A 271 -7.62 -3.01 16.70
N SER A 272 -6.89 -2.28 17.55
CA SER A 272 -7.28 -2.01 18.94
C SER A 272 -8.26 -0.84 19.13
N SER A 273 -8.32 0.10 18.15
CA SER A 273 -9.03 1.37 18.27
C SER A 273 -10.52 1.33 17.95
N GLY A 274 -11.08 0.16 17.64
CA GLY A 274 -12.47 0.05 17.15
C GLY A 274 -12.66 0.47 15.68
N TYR A 275 -11.66 1.06 15.04
CA TYR A 275 -11.71 1.53 13.66
C TYR A 275 -12.13 0.44 12.67
N LEU A 276 -11.57 -0.77 12.78
CA LEU A 276 -11.92 -1.89 11.91
C LEU A 276 -13.38 -2.31 12.06
N SER A 277 -13.94 -2.26 13.26
CA SER A 277 -15.37 -2.52 13.51
C SER A 277 -16.24 -1.48 12.82
N MET A 278 -15.86 -0.19 12.91
CA MET A 278 -16.55 0.90 12.23
C MET A 278 -16.48 0.76 10.72
N LEU A 279 -15.32 0.42 10.16
CA LEU A 279 -15.12 0.18 8.73
C LEU A 279 -15.97 -1.00 8.24
N LYS A 280 -15.96 -2.14 8.94
CA LYS A 280 -16.79 -3.30 8.60
C LYS A 280 -18.29 -2.96 8.61
N LYS A 281 -18.74 -2.18 9.58
CA LYS A 281 -20.12 -1.70 9.65
C LYS A 281 -20.48 -0.80 8.46
N ALA A 282 -19.63 0.15 8.11
CA ALA A 282 -19.82 1.02 6.96
C ALA A 282 -19.89 0.24 5.63
N LEU A 283 -18.97 -0.70 5.43
CA LEU A 283 -18.95 -1.59 4.27
C LEU A 283 -20.22 -2.45 4.18
N SER A 284 -20.68 -3.00 5.30
CA SER A 284 -21.93 -3.78 5.33
C SER A 284 -23.14 -2.94 4.91
N CYS A 285 -23.20 -1.67 5.32
CA CYS A 285 -24.27 -0.75 4.96
C CYS A 285 -24.21 -0.35 3.47
N ILE A 286 -23.04 0.07 2.99
CA ILE A 286 -22.87 0.61 1.62
C ILE A 286 -22.99 -0.51 0.59
N CYS A 287 -22.35 -1.64 0.79
CA CYS A 287 -22.36 -2.77 -0.14
C CYS A 287 -23.43 -3.82 0.17
N GLN A 288 -24.43 -3.48 0.97
CA GLN A 288 -25.61 -4.32 1.25
C GLN A 288 -25.27 -5.76 1.71
N GLY A 289 -24.22 -5.92 2.52
CA GLY A 289 -23.78 -7.21 3.04
C GLY A 289 -23.16 -8.17 2.04
N LYS A 290 -22.85 -7.71 0.82
CA LYS A 290 -22.23 -8.54 -0.23
C LYS A 290 -20.74 -8.82 -0.01
N LEU A 291 -20.10 -8.14 0.94
CA LEU A 291 -18.67 -8.24 1.18
C LEU A 291 -18.33 -9.20 2.32
N GLU A 292 -17.21 -9.90 2.19
CA GLU A 292 -16.57 -10.67 3.25
C GLU A 292 -15.18 -10.07 3.54
N VAL A 293 -15.02 -9.45 4.72
CA VAL A 293 -13.86 -8.61 5.03
C VAL A 293 -12.86 -9.36 5.89
N HIS A 294 -11.66 -9.54 5.38
CA HIS A 294 -10.55 -10.24 6.01
C HIS A 294 -9.34 -9.31 6.19
N MET A 295 -8.61 -9.47 7.29
CA MET A 295 -7.25 -8.93 7.40
C MET A 295 -6.30 -9.87 6.67
N CYS A 296 -5.38 -9.32 5.88
CA CYS A 296 -4.31 -10.11 5.26
C CYS A 296 -3.44 -10.77 6.33
N THR A 297 -3.14 -12.03 6.11
CA THR A 297 -2.27 -12.86 6.97
C THR A 297 -0.94 -13.17 6.29
N LYS A 298 -0.92 -13.15 4.97
CA LYS A 298 0.25 -13.42 4.13
C LYS A 298 0.95 -12.15 3.70
N ARG A 299 2.23 -12.27 3.39
CA ARG A 299 3.00 -11.16 2.82
C ARG A 299 2.61 -10.96 1.36
N PRO A 300 2.58 -9.71 0.82
CA PRO A 300 2.23 -9.47 -0.57
C PRO A 300 3.12 -10.22 -1.57
N VAL A 301 4.42 -10.38 -1.28
CA VAL A 301 5.33 -11.16 -2.13
C VAL A 301 4.87 -12.60 -2.36
N GLU A 302 4.13 -13.20 -1.42
CA GLU A 302 3.53 -14.53 -1.61
C GLU A 302 2.45 -14.53 -2.70
N GLY A 303 1.83 -13.37 -2.96
CA GLY A 303 0.95 -13.17 -4.11
C GLY A 303 1.69 -13.30 -5.43
N ALA A 304 2.89 -12.73 -5.54
CA ALA A 304 3.74 -12.92 -6.72
C ALA A 304 4.13 -14.41 -6.91
N VAL A 305 4.38 -15.14 -5.82
CA VAL A 305 4.59 -16.62 -5.88
C VAL A 305 3.36 -17.33 -6.44
N GLN A 306 2.14 -16.97 -6.00
CA GLN A 306 0.91 -17.57 -6.50
C GLN A 306 0.67 -17.26 -7.99
N LEU A 307 0.99 -16.06 -8.43
CA LEU A 307 0.90 -15.68 -9.85
C LEU A 307 1.85 -16.50 -10.73
N LEU A 308 3.06 -16.82 -10.24
CA LEU A 308 3.99 -17.74 -10.91
C LEU A 308 3.41 -19.16 -11.02
N LYS A 309 2.82 -19.69 -9.95
CA LYS A 309 2.19 -21.02 -9.93
C LYS A 309 1.03 -21.11 -10.93
N GLY A 310 0.18 -20.08 -10.97
CA GLY A 310 -0.96 -20.03 -11.89
C GLY A 310 -0.55 -20.02 -13.37
N ARG A 311 0.54 -19.35 -13.72
CA ARG A 311 1.08 -19.36 -15.10
C ARG A 311 1.61 -20.71 -15.53
N ASN A 312 2.25 -21.48 -14.66
CA ASN A 312 2.76 -22.81 -14.97
C ASN A 312 1.66 -23.86 -15.15
N SER A 313 0.50 -23.66 -14.53
CA SER A 313 -0.67 -24.53 -14.71
C SER A 313 -1.54 -24.21 -15.93
N GLY A 314 -1.12 -23.34 -16.84
CA GLY A 314 -1.82 -23.03 -18.10
C GLY A 314 -2.99 -22.06 -17.98
N GLY A 315 -3.11 -21.32 -16.89
CA GLY A 315 -4.32 -20.59 -16.49
C GLY A 315 -4.24 -19.05 -16.42
N VAL A 316 -3.35 -18.37 -17.12
CA VAL A 316 -3.46 -16.91 -17.22
C VAL A 316 -3.26 -16.48 -18.67
N ARG A 317 -4.36 -16.17 -19.36
CA ARG A 317 -4.35 -15.42 -20.59
C ARG A 317 -3.82 -14.00 -20.33
N ARG A 318 -3.05 -13.48 -21.29
CA ARG A 318 -2.41 -12.15 -21.33
C ARG A 318 -3.35 -11.02 -20.98
#